data_644c461f6cbf618d86a854a14ad43022
#
_entry.id   644c461f6cbf618d86a854a14ad43022
#
_cell.length_a   1.000
_cell.length_b   1.000
_cell.length_c   1.000
_cell.angle_alpha   90.00
_cell.angle_beta   90.00
_cell.angle_gamma   90.00
#
_symmetry.space_group_name_H-M   'P 1'
#
loop_
_entity.id
_entity.type
_entity.pdbx_description
1 polymer ?
#
loop_
_entity_poly.entity_id
_entity_poly.type
_entity_poly.pdbx_seq_one_letter_code
_entity_poly.pdbx_strand_id
1 'polypeptide(L)'
;MKRSLLILATALSLAPPKMDAAEAPLTYNDPHPQRYDLSARASQIDPRAREHPEIDFVFEKAGKVQDLEHASVDTRVAPRGKLVIWLMGYNAPLFERVTSYGLHAIQVHYANGWFGQFGKEPPPADDKFLGKIRLEAATGEDFSEAVSIPKPDGMMERAFQLVKWLAKENPQGRWEKFIAPDGKGLRWEEVIITGSSHGSTTATRFAIHQKVDRVVMFCGPRDQYETWQGIPSATPTNRFFGFSHVLDSGWTGGHYCRSWELLGLNKYGPIVNVDQTAPPYGNTRRLITNADVKNDAKRAHSSVTPGGAAVKDASGQFIHEAVWRYLFTQPVEATGKAVPADPACLKDLRQKAGKSSSKTEQ
;
A
#
# COMPACT_ATOMS: atom_id res chain seq x y z
N MET A 1 70.22 -29.39 -14.11
CA MET A 1 68.85 -29.96 -13.98
C MET A 1 67.85 -28.85 -13.96
N LYS A 2 67.12 -28.56 -15.08
CA LYS A 2 66.08 -27.55 -15.21
C LYS A 2 64.70 -28.22 -14.99
N ARG A 3 63.95 -27.83 -13.97
CA ARG A 3 62.61 -28.32 -13.73
C ARG A 3 61.61 -27.33 -14.43
N SER A 4 60.96 -27.83 -15.43
CA SER A 4 59.86 -27.11 -16.09
C SER A 4 58.59 -27.27 -15.24
N LEU A 5 57.98 -26.15 -14.88
CA LEU A 5 56.69 -26.10 -14.18
C LEU A 5 55.56 -25.99 -15.22
N LEU A 6 54.71 -27.01 -15.29
CA LEU A 6 53.55 -27.05 -16.18
C LEU A 6 52.36 -26.38 -15.45
N ILE A 7 51.90 -25.22 -15.91
CA ILE A 7 50.71 -24.55 -15.38
C ILE A 7 49.50 -25.03 -16.21
N LEU A 8 48.64 -25.79 -15.55
CA LEU A 8 47.36 -26.22 -16.09
C LEU A 8 46.32 -25.09 -15.92
N ALA A 9 45.94 -24.43 -16.99
CA ALA A 9 44.86 -23.44 -16.96
C ALA A 9 43.52 -24.14 -17.13
N THR A 10 42.72 -24.19 -16.07
CA THR A 10 41.33 -24.65 -16.13
C THR A 10 40.44 -23.48 -16.61
N ALA A 11 39.94 -23.60 -17.82
CA ALA A 11 38.92 -22.67 -18.37
C ALA A 11 37.60 -22.98 -17.73
N LEU A 12 37.11 -22.06 -16.85
CA LEU A 12 35.76 -22.08 -16.31
C LEU A 12 34.80 -21.57 -17.41
N SER A 13 34.02 -22.47 -18.00
CA SER A 13 32.95 -22.14 -18.94
C SER A 13 31.77 -21.56 -18.14
N LEU A 14 31.63 -20.24 -18.14
CA LEU A 14 30.40 -19.55 -17.67
C LEU A 14 29.30 -19.77 -18.71
N ALA A 15 28.35 -20.64 -18.40
CA ALA A 15 27.11 -20.72 -19.19
C ALA A 15 26.40 -19.37 -19.13
N PRO A 16 25.85 -18.85 -20.28
CA PRO A 16 25.09 -17.61 -20.25
C PRO A 16 23.85 -17.77 -19.36
N PRO A 17 23.44 -16.70 -18.64
CA PRO A 17 22.21 -16.73 -17.86
C PRO A 17 21.04 -17.07 -18.79
N LYS A 18 20.22 -18.06 -18.39
CA LYS A 18 18.94 -18.32 -19.05
C LYS A 18 18.13 -17.04 -18.98
N MET A 19 17.90 -16.39 -20.10
CA MET A 19 16.87 -15.38 -20.24
C MET A 19 15.54 -16.10 -20.03
N ASP A 20 14.85 -15.80 -18.93
CA ASP A 20 13.47 -16.23 -18.74
C ASP A 20 12.67 -15.71 -19.93
N ALA A 21 11.99 -16.62 -20.63
CA ALA A 21 11.08 -16.22 -21.71
C ALA A 21 10.04 -15.28 -21.09
N ALA A 22 9.87 -14.08 -21.69
CA ALA A 22 8.87 -13.13 -21.23
C ALA A 22 7.51 -13.85 -21.18
N GLU A 23 6.90 -13.88 -20.00
CA GLU A 23 5.59 -14.51 -19.81
C GLU A 23 4.58 -13.85 -20.75
N ALA A 24 3.77 -14.64 -21.45
CA ALA A 24 2.76 -14.11 -22.37
C ALA A 24 1.82 -13.15 -21.62
N PRO A 25 1.40 -12.03 -22.24
CA PRO A 25 0.49 -11.09 -21.61
C PRO A 25 -0.76 -11.79 -21.08
N LEU A 26 -1.21 -11.40 -19.90
CA LEU A 26 -2.47 -11.89 -19.35
C LEU A 26 -3.61 -11.55 -20.32
N THR A 27 -4.47 -12.53 -20.62
CA THR A 27 -5.70 -12.35 -21.40
C THR A 27 -6.84 -13.05 -20.70
N TYR A 28 -8.05 -12.49 -20.82
CA TYR A 28 -9.25 -13.16 -20.37
C TYR A 28 -9.79 -14.08 -21.47
N ASN A 29 -10.29 -15.23 -21.05
CA ASN A 29 -11.06 -16.13 -21.90
C ASN A 29 -12.47 -16.25 -21.31
N ASP A 30 -13.17 -15.13 -21.29
CA ASP A 30 -14.52 -15.03 -20.73
C ASP A 30 -15.52 -14.99 -21.88
N PRO A 31 -16.40 -15.99 -22.04
CA PRO A 31 -17.43 -16.02 -23.06
C PRO A 31 -18.52 -14.94 -22.87
N HIS A 32 -18.62 -14.37 -21.67
CA HIS A 32 -19.58 -13.34 -21.32
C HIS A 32 -18.88 -12.21 -20.53
N PRO A 33 -18.03 -11.39 -21.21
CA PRO A 33 -17.23 -10.38 -20.53
C PRO A 33 -18.09 -9.42 -19.71
N GLN A 34 -17.75 -9.29 -18.43
CA GLN A 34 -18.47 -8.44 -17.49
C GLN A 34 -17.57 -8.06 -16.32
N ARG A 35 -18.07 -7.18 -15.46
CA ARG A 35 -17.48 -6.94 -14.16
C ARG A 35 -18.01 -7.99 -13.17
N TYR A 36 -17.10 -8.63 -12.48
CA TYR A 36 -17.37 -9.53 -11.37
C TYR A 36 -17.04 -8.82 -10.06
N ASP A 37 -18.00 -8.78 -9.15
CA ASP A 37 -17.85 -8.34 -7.76
C ASP A 37 -18.17 -9.54 -6.87
N LEU A 38 -17.17 -10.02 -6.12
CA LEU A 38 -17.27 -11.22 -5.29
C LEU A 38 -17.00 -10.86 -3.83
N SER A 39 -17.61 -11.62 -2.93
CA SER A 39 -17.31 -11.51 -1.51
C SER A 39 -17.52 -12.85 -0.82
N ALA A 40 -16.70 -13.11 0.19
CA ALA A 40 -16.85 -14.25 1.09
C ALA A 40 -16.32 -13.91 2.47
N ARG A 41 -16.70 -14.71 3.48
CA ARG A 41 -16.16 -14.54 4.83
C ARG A 41 -14.75 -15.13 4.90
N ALA A 42 -13.82 -14.41 5.51
CA ALA A 42 -12.46 -14.87 5.71
C ALA A 42 -12.42 -16.21 6.49
N SER A 43 -13.31 -16.38 7.49
CA SER A 43 -13.46 -17.60 8.27
C SER A 43 -13.98 -18.80 7.44
N GLN A 44 -14.68 -18.56 6.33
CA GLN A 44 -15.13 -19.60 5.40
C GLN A 44 -14.05 -19.94 4.36
N ILE A 45 -13.27 -18.95 3.94
CA ILE A 45 -12.16 -19.13 3.00
C ILE A 45 -11.02 -19.92 3.65
N ASP A 46 -10.67 -19.57 4.88
CA ASP A 46 -9.60 -20.23 5.62
C ASP A 46 -10.07 -20.68 7.02
N PRO A 47 -10.29 -21.97 7.26
CA PRO A 47 -10.73 -22.48 8.56
C PRO A 47 -9.68 -22.32 9.68
N ARG A 48 -8.44 -21.89 9.35
CA ARG A 48 -7.42 -21.56 10.34
C ARG A 48 -7.59 -20.15 10.91
N ALA A 49 -8.42 -19.33 10.29
CA ALA A 49 -8.73 -17.97 10.74
C ALA A 49 -9.24 -17.97 12.18
N ARG A 50 -8.77 -17.00 12.99
CA ARG A 50 -9.16 -16.82 14.39
C ARG A 50 -9.50 -15.37 14.67
N GLU A 51 -10.28 -15.17 15.72
CA GLU A 51 -10.52 -13.86 16.31
C GLU A 51 -9.43 -13.51 17.29
N HIS A 52 -9.15 -12.20 17.41
CA HIS A 52 -8.23 -11.61 18.38
C HIS A 52 -8.96 -10.45 19.09
N PRO A 53 -9.91 -10.76 20.01
CA PRO A 53 -10.73 -9.74 20.67
C PRO A 53 -9.90 -8.70 21.44
N GLU A 54 -8.73 -9.10 21.94
CA GLU A 54 -7.79 -8.23 22.66
C GLU A 54 -7.27 -7.06 21.83
N ILE A 55 -7.36 -7.16 20.49
CA ILE A 55 -7.02 -6.08 19.54
C ILE A 55 -8.22 -5.67 18.69
N ASP A 56 -9.45 -5.91 19.16
CA ASP A 56 -10.71 -5.58 18.46
C ASP A 56 -10.83 -6.21 17.06
N PHE A 57 -10.26 -7.40 16.87
CA PHE A 57 -10.36 -8.18 15.64
C PHE A 57 -11.30 -9.35 15.83
N VAL A 58 -12.54 -9.20 15.34
CA VAL A 58 -13.62 -10.17 15.54
C VAL A 58 -14.35 -10.43 14.22
N PHE A 59 -14.99 -11.60 14.08
CA PHE A 59 -15.74 -11.96 12.90
C PHE A 59 -17.17 -11.44 12.91
N GLU A 60 -17.70 -11.15 14.11
CA GLU A 60 -19.02 -10.54 14.27
C GLU A 60 -18.98 -9.47 15.39
N LYS A 61 -19.65 -8.34 15.18
CA LYS A 61 -19.76 -7.26 16.15
C LYS A 61 -21.17 -6.67 16.10
N ALA A 62 -21.88 -6.68 17.23
CA ALA A 62 -23.25 -6.18 17.32
C ALA A 62 -24.19 -6.76 16.24
N GLY A 63 -24.11 -8.06 15.99
CA GLY A 63 -24.92 -8.77 15.00
C GLY A 63 -24.55 -8.49 13.53
N LYS A 64 -23.41 -7.84 13.29
CA LYS A 64 -22.92 -7.57 11.94
C LYS A 64 -21.66 -8.37 11.66
N VAL A 65 -21.63 -9.00 10.49
CA VAL A 65 -20.44 -9.68 9.96
C VAL A 65 -19.34 -8.65 9.74
N GLN A 66 -18.13 -8.93 10.24
CA GLN A 66 -16.95 -8.08 10.10
C GLN A 66 -15.90 -8.67 9.17
N ASP A 67 -15.87 -9.99 9.01
CA ASP A 67 -14.84 -10.74 8.28
C ASP A 67 -15.15 -10.94 6.78
N LEU A 68 -15.94 -10.05 6.17
CA LEU A 68 -16.12 -10.05 4.72
C LEU A 68 -14.85 -9.59 4.02
N GLU A 69 -14.42 -10.38 3.06
CA GLU A 69 -13.39 -10.05 2.08
C GLU A 69 -14.06 -9.81 0.73
N HIS A 70 -13.52 -8.88 -0.05
CA HIS A 70 -14.10 -8.46 -1.32
C HIS A 70 -13.08 -8.56 -2.44
N ALA A 71 -13.57 -8.86 -3.65
CA ALA A 71 -12.77 -8.88 -4.86
C ALA A 71 -13.55 -8.33 -6.04
N SER A 72 -12.85 -7.69 -6.97
CA SER A 72 -13.45 -7.23 -8.23
C SER A 72 -12.48 -7.39 -9.39
N VAL A 73 -13.02 -7.76 -10.56
CA VAL A 73 -12.30 -7.78 -11.84
C VAL A 73 -13.28 -7.43 -12.94
N ASP A 74 -12.83 -6.73 -13.99
CA ASP A 74 -13.63 -6.41 -15.16
C ASP A 74 -13.02 -7.06 -16.41
N THR A 75 -13.61 -8.15 -16.88
CA THR A 75 -13.11 -8.92 -18.03
C THR A 75 -13.40 -8.26 -19.38
N ARG A 76 -14.15 -7.16 -19.41
CA ARG A 76 -14.36 -6.31 -20.60
C ARG A 76 -13.15 -5.42 -20.90
N VAL A 77 -12.28 -5.22 -19.90
CA VAL A 77 -11.11 -4.32 -19.96
C VAL A 77 -9.84 -5.13 -20.11
N ALA A 78 -8.97 -4.76 -21.02
CA ALA A 78 -7.68 -5.44 -21.22
C ALA A 78 -6.88 -5.46 -19.90
N PRO A 79 -6.46 -6.65 -19.44
CA PRO A 79 -5.80 -6.79 -18.14
C PRO A 79 -4.37 -6.22 -18.18
N ARG A 80 -3.97 -5.57 -17.09
CA ARG A 80 -2.60 -5.09 -16.86
C ARG A 80 -1.72 -6.08 -16.09
N GLY A 81 -2.27 -7.23 -15.68
CA GLY A 81 -1.51 -8.25 -14.95
C GLY A 81 -1.08 -7.83 -13.54
N LYS A 82 -1.79 -6.90 -12.90
CA LYS A 82 -1.49 -6.41 -11.55
C LYS A 82 -2.69 -6.58 -10.62
N LEU A 83 -2.38 -6.96 -9.37
CA LEU A 83 -3.34 -7.13 -8.28
C LEU A 83 -3.24 -5.98 -7.30
N VAL A 84 -4.32 -5.24 -7.11
CA VAL A 84 -4.42 -4.20 -6.07
C VAL A 84 -4.93 -4.83 -4.78
N ILE A 85 -4.19 -4.66 -3.69
CA ILE A 85 -4.61 -5.03 -2.32
C ILE A 85 -4.92 -3.74 -1.56
N TRP A 86 -6.18 -3.57 -1.20
CA TRP A 86 -6.68 -2.42 -0.44
C TRP A 86 -6.76 -2.74 1.06
N LEU A 87 -6.03 -2.00 1.89
CA LEU A 87 -5.86 -2.25 3.33
C LEU A 87 -6.78 -1.41 4.23
N MET A 88 -8.00 -1.16 3.78
CA MET A 88 -9.05 -0.49 4.56
C MET A 88 -10.36 -1.24 4.39
N GLY A 89 -11.45 -0.76 5.01
CA GLY A 89 -12.79 -1.27 4.73
C GLY A 89 -13.14 -1.17 3.25
N TYR A 90 -14.03 -2.03 2.77
CA TYR A 90 -14.40 -2.10 1.36
C TYR A 90 -14.85 -0.76 0.79
N ASN A 91 -14.34 -0.41 -0.37
CA ASN A 91 -14.60 0.84 -1.08
C ASN A 91 -15.03 0.54 -2.53
N ALA A 92 -16.33 0.35 -2.75
CA ALA A 92 -16.88 0.02 -4.06
C ALA A 92 -16.51 1.06 -5.16
N PRO A 93 -16.58 2.40 -4.93
CA PRO A 93 -16.12 3.38 -5.91
C PRO A 93 -14.64 3.26 -6.29
N LEU A 94 -13.76 2.88 -5.36
CA LEU A 94 -12.36 2.62 -5.68
C LEU A 94 -12.22 1.38 -6.55
N PHE A 95 -12.87 0.29 -6.19
CA PHE A 95 -12.83 -0.97 -6.92
C PHE A 95 -13.34 -0.83 -8.35
N GLU A 96 -14.43 -0.07 -8.55
CA GLU A 96 -14.94 0.26 -9.88
C GLU A 96 -13.87 0.93 -10.75
N ARG A 97 -13.12 1.89 -10.21
CA ARG A 97 -12.08 2.60 -10.97
C ARG A 97 -10.88 1.72 -11.24
N VAL A 98 -10.38 1.05 -10.22
CA VAL A 98 -9.20 0.17 -10.35
C VAL A 98 -9.43 -0.90 -11.43
N THR A 99 -10.62 -1.52 -11.42
CA THR A 99 -10.98 -2.53 -12.43
C THR A 99 -11.19 -1.91 -13.82
N SER A 100 -11.72 -0.70 -13.91
CA SER A 100 -11.81 0.03 -15.19
C SER A 100 -10.45 0.41 -15.78
N TYR A 101 -9.38 0.38 -14.97
CA TYR A 101 -8.01 0.55 -15.44
C TYR A 101 -7.35 -0.77 -15.88
N GLY A 102 -8.08 -1.89 -15.86
CA GLY A 102 -7.58 -3.22 -16.20
C GLY A 102 -6.80 -3.90 -15.07
N LEU A 103 -7.02 -3.50 -13.83
CA LEU A 103 -6.39 -4.07 -12.64
C LEU A 103 -7.38 -5.00 -11.91
N HIS A 104 -6.86 -6.01 -11.23
CA HIS A 104 -7.64 -6.78 -10.26
C HIS A 104 -7.62 -6.05 -8.92
N ALA A 105 -8.68 -6.19 -8.12
CA ALA A 105 -8.76 -5.56 -6.81
C ALA A 105 -9.26 -6.53 -5.75
N ILE A 106 -8.58 -6.58 -4.61
CA ILE A 106 -9.04 -7.30 -3.41
C ILE A 106 -8.96 -6.40 -2.17
N GLN A 107 -9.84 -6.67 -1.23
CA GLN A 107 -9.80 -6.17 0.14
C GLN A 107 -9.85 -7.36 1.08
N VAL A 108 -8.93 -7.41 2.03
CA VAL A 108 -8.80 -8.50 2.97
C VAL A 108 -9.13 -8.07 4.40
N HIS A 109 -9.76 -8.96 5.14
CA HIS A 109 -9.96 -8.83 6.56
C HIS A 109 -8.78 -9.50 7.29
N TYR A 110 -7.89 -8.69 7.87
CA TYR A 110 -6.69 -9.13 8.59
C TYR A 110 -6.60 -8.46 9.96
N ALA A 111 -5.78 -9.00 10.87
CA ALA A 111 -5.69 -8.56 12.25
C ALA A 111 -5.09 -7.15 12.40
N ASN A 112 -5.86 -6.10 12.15
CA ASN A 112 -5.44 -4.69 12.15
C ASN A 112 -6.18 -3.80 13.16
N GLY A 113 -7.03 -4.36 14.03
CA GLY A 113 -7.81 -3.61 15.04
C GLY A 113 -6.97 -2.94 16.11
N TRP A 114 -5.74 -3.40 16.32
CA TRP A 114 -4.77 -2.90 17.29
C TRP A 114 -4.54 -1.37 17.24
N PHE A 115 -4.78 -0.73 16.11
CA PHE A 115 -4.51 0.70 15.93
C PHE A 115 -5.32 1.59 16.89
N GLY A 116 -6.56 1.23 17.18
CA GLY A 116 -7.39 1.93 18.16
C GLY A 116 -6.78 1.96 19.58
N GLN A 117 -5.98 0.96 19.90
CA GLN A 117 -5.32 0.79 21.19
C GLN A 117 -3.93 1.44 21.24
N PHE A 118 -3.10 1.24 20.22
CA PHE A 118 -1.69 1.63 20.22
C PHE A 118 -1.37 2.87 19.36
N GLY A 119 -2.25 3.25 18.42
CA GLY A 119 -2.03 4.38 17.51
C GLY A 119 -2.27 5.77 18.11
N LYS A 120 -2.41 5.87 19.43
CA LYS A 120 -2.70 7.11 20.16
C LYS A 120 -1.44 7.95 20.38
N GLU A 121 -1.63 9.28 20.48
CA GLU A 121 -0.57 10.20 20.93
C GLU A 121 -0.55 10.32 22.46
N PRO A 122 0.62 10.57 23.11
CA PRO A 122 1.91 10.83 22.48
C PRO A 122 2.54 9.60 21.80
N PRO A 123 3.51 9.82 20.89
CA PRO A 123 4.22 8.71 20.24
C PRO A 123 4.92 7.81 21.27
N PRO A 124 4.98 6.50 21.02
CA PRO A 124 5.73 5.57 21.86
C PRO A 124 7.20 5.95 22.00
N ALA A 125 7.82 5.56 23.11
CA ALA A 125 9.26 5.79 23.32
C ALA A 125 10.15 4.99 22.35
N ASP A 126 9.73 3.76 21.99
CA ASP A 126 10.40 2.97 20.94
C ASP A 126 10.10 3.58 19.56
N ASP A 127 11.14 4.06 18.90
CA ASP A 127 11.08 4.71 17.58
C ASP A 127 10.61 3.79 16.43
N LYS A 128 10.40 2.51 16.69
CA LYS A 128 9.93 1.52 15.72
C LYS A 128 8.69 0.75 16.20
N PHE A 129 8.09 1.17 17.29
CA PHE A 129 7.02 0.44 17.97
C PHE A 129 5.83 0.15 17.03
N LEU A 130 5.24 1.19 16.45
CA LEU A 130 4.10 1.00 15.55
C LEU A 130 4.52 0.28 14.26
N GLY A 131 5.74 0.55 13.77
CA GLY A 131 6.29 -0.12 12.60
C GLY A 131 6.46 -1.63 12.79
N LYS A 132 6.82 -2.10 14.01
CA LYS A 132 6.89 -3.53 14.35
C LYS A 132 5.50 -4.17 14.34
N ILE A 133 4.52 -3.55 15.01
CA ILE A 133 3.13 -4.05 15.02
C ILE A 133 2.56 -4.13 13.60
N ARG A 134 2.78 -3.10 12.76
CA ARG A 134 2.34 -3.11 11.35
C ARG A 134 2.92 -4.27 10.57
N LEU A 135 4.20 -4.57 10.81
CA LEU A 135 4.87 -5.65 10.10
C LEU A 135 4.32 -7.01 10.54
N GLU A 136 4.10 -7.22 11.85
CA GLU A 136 3.48 -8.42 12.37
C GLU A 136 2.05 -8.60 11.84
N ALA A 137 1.23 -7.57 11.87
CA ALA A 137 -0.12 -7.61 11.30
C ALA A 137 -0.12 -7.90 9.79
N ALA A 138 0.93 -7.50 9.08
CA ALA A 138 1.04 -7.79 7.65
C ALA A 138 1.52 -9.21 7.36
N THR A 139 2.49 -9.72 8.11
CA THR A 139 3.18 -10.98 7.79
C THR A 139 2.70 -12.17 8.62
N GLY A 140 2.22 -11.94 9.84
CA GLY A 140 1.95 -12.97 10.84
C GLY A 140 3.24 -13.57 11.43
N GLU A 141 4.35 -12.82 11.38
CA GLU A 141 5.62 -13.17 12.01
C GLU A 141 5.83 -12.32 13.27
N ASP A 142 6.52 -12.86 14.25
CA ASP A 142 6.76 -12.24 15.56
C ASP A 142 7.77 -11.08 15.46
N PHE A 143 7.26 -9.85 15.33
CA PHE A 143 8.03 -8.62 15.30
C PHE A 143 7.81 -7.71 16.51
N SER A 144 6.73 -7.92 17.26
CA SER A 144 6.30 -7.02 18.32
C SER A 144 5.88 -7.77 19.58
N GLU A 145 6.34 -7.30 20.74
CA GLU A 145 5.88 -7.81 22.03
C GLU A 145 4.48 -7.29 22.41
N ALA A 146 3.92 -6.33 21.67
CA ALA A 146 2.65 -5.69 21.98
C ALA A 146 1.43 -6.44 21.43
N VAL A 147 1.61 -7.30 20.44
CA VAL A 147 0.55 -8.09 19.79
C VAL A 147 1.07 -9.50 19.52
N SER A 148 0.15 -10.43 19.28
CA SER A 148 0.49 -11.78 18.85
C SER A 148 -0.45 -12.17 17.72
N ILE A 149 -0.02 -11.94 16.48
CA ILE A 149 -0.82 -12.16 15.28
C ILE A 149 -0.23 -13.32 14.49
N PRO A 150 -0.85 -14.51 14.52
CA PRO A 150 -0.33 -15.66 13.82
C PRO A 150 -0.53 -15.53 12.30
N LYS A 151 0.27 -16.24 11.54
CA LYS A 151 0.33 -16.18 10.09
C LYS A 151 -1.04 -16.26 9.38
N PRO A 152 -1.99 -17.14 9.77
CA PRO A 152 -3.30 -17.19 9.12
C PRO A 152 -4.12 -15.90 9.22
N ASP A 153 -3.83 -15.03 10.19
CA ASP A 153 -4.57 -13.80 10.46
C ASP A 153 -3.83 -12.55 9.97
N GLY A 154 -2.58 -12.72 9.50
CA GLY A 154 -1.80 -11.69 8.83
C GLY A 154 -2.30 -11.40 7.41
N MET A 155 -2.09 -10.18 6.94
CA MET A 155 -2.53 -9.69 5.63
C MET A 155 -2.02 -10.57 4.48
N MET A 156 -0.75 -11.02 4.52
CA MET A 156 -0.15 -11.83 3.45
C MET A 156 -0.91 -13.15 3.24
N GLU A 157 -1.16 -13.88 4.31
CA GLU A 157 -1.83 -15.16 4.22
C GLU A 157 -3.30 -14.97 3.85
N ARG A 158 -4.00 -13.97 4.42
CA ARG A 158 -5.38 -13.63 4.05
C ARG A 158 -5.50 -13.33 2.56
N ALA A 159 -4.64 -12.49 2.01
CA ALA A 159 -4.62 -12.18 0.58
C ALA A 159 -4.36 -13.42 -0.27
N PHE A 160 -3.44 -14.29 0.15
CA PHE A 160 -3.13 -15.52 -0.56
C PHE A 160 -4.31 -16.50 -0.57
N GLN A 161 -4.95 -16.73 0.57
CA GLN A 161 -6.09 -17.64 0.66
C GLN A 161 -7.31 -17.10 -0.12
N LEU A 162 -7.57 -15.79 -0.07
CA LEU A 162 -8.61 -15.16 -0.89
C LEU A 162 -8.33 -15.36 -2.39
N VAL A 163 -7.10 -15.11 -2.86
CA VAL A 163 -6.75 -15.31 -4.28
C VAL A 163 -6.88 -16.76 -4.71
N LYS A 164 -6.52 -17.73 -3.86
CA LYS A 164 -6.75 -19.16 -4.12
C LYS A 164 -8.23 -19.49 -4.25
N TRP A 165 -9.06 -18.96 -3.35
CA TRP A 165 -10.50 -19.11 -3.40
C TRP A 165 -11.06 -18.51 -4.70
N LEU A 166 -10.65 -17.29 -5.06
CA LEU A 166 -11.07 -16.62 -6.29
C LEU A 166 -10.65 -17.36 -7.56
N ALA A 167 -9.47 -17.97 -7.60
CA ALA A 167 -9.02 -18.78 -8.73
C ALA A 167 -9.95 -19.98 -8.98
N LYS A 168 -10.58 -20.50 -7.94
CA LYS A 168 -11.55 -21.60 -8.02
C LYS A 168 -12.95 -21.11 -8.34
N GLU A 169 -13.43 -20.06 -7.66
CA GLU A 169 -14.83 -19.61 -7.75
C GLU A 169 -15.09 -18.69 -8.97
N ASN A 170 -14.07 -18.03 -9.48
CA ASN A 170 -14.15 -17.16 -10.65
C ASN A 170 -12.95 -17.35 -11.60
N PRO A 171 -12.89 -18.50 -12.32
CA PRO A 171 -11.79 -18.79 -13.26
C PRO A 171 -11.72 -17.79 -14.43
N GLN A 172 -12.81 -17.11 -14.77
CA GLN A 172 -12.85 -16.05 -15.79
C GLN A 172 -11.94 -14.88 -15.44
N GLY A 173 -11.78 -14.60 -14.13
CA GLY A 173 -10.93 -13.53 -13.62
C GLY A 173 -9.42 -13.82 -13.68
N ARG A 174 -9.00 -15.06 -13.98
CA ARG A 174 -7.60 -15.47 -14.11
C ARG A 174 -6.75 -15.18 -12.86
N TRP A 175 -7.32 -15.31 -11.67
CA TRP A 175 -6.72 -15.03 -10.37
C TRP A 175 -5.48 -15.90 -10.06
N GLU A 176 -5.39 -17.09 -10.65
CA GLU A 176 -4.25 -18.01 -10.52
C GLU A 176 -2.93 -17.36 -10.96
N LYS A 177 -2.97 -16.34 -11.81
CA LYS A 177 -1.79 -15.60 -12.27
C LYS A 177 -1.05 -14.87 -11.16
N PHE A 178 -1.74 -14.57 -10.06
CA PHE A 178 -1.15 -13.90 -8.91
C PHE A 178 -0.59 -14.86 -7.86
N ILE A 179 -0.76 -16.18 -8.05
CA ILE A 179 -0.17 -17.21 -7.17
C ILE A 179 1.27 -17.45 -7.61
N ALA A 180 2.18 -17.47 -6.66
CA ALA A 180 3.59 -17.79 -6.91
C ALA A 180 3.74 -19.20 -7.52
N PRO A 181 4.75 -19.46 -8.36
CA PRO A 181 4.91 -20.74 -9.05
C PRO A 181 5.03 -21.94 -8.12
N ASP A 182 5.52 -21.72 -6.89
CA ASP A 182 5.62 -22.77 -5.86
C ASP A 182 4.31 -23.03 -5.11
N GLY A 183 3.26 -22.26 -5.41
CA GLY A 183 1.94 -22.36 -4.79
C GLY A 183 1.87 -21.95 -3.32
N LYS A 184 2.90 -21.28 -2.77
CA LYS A 184 3.02 -20.98 -1.33
C LYS A 184 2.77 -19.54 -0.95
N GLY A 185 2.39 -18.68 -1.90
CA GLY A 185 2.14 -17.26 -1.66
C GLY A 185 1.69 -16.54 -2.91
N LEU A 186 1.67 -15.21 -2.85
CA LEU A 186 1.41 -14.36 -3.99
C LEU A 186 2.70 -14.00 -4.74
N ARG A 187 2.58 -13.67 -6.02
CA ARG A 187 3.60 -12.98 -6.81
C ARG A 187 3.64 -11.52 -6.39
N TRP A 188 4.36 -11.22 -5.32
CA TRP A 188 4.39 -9.86 -4.73
C TRP A 188 4.90 -8.80 -5.71
N GLU A 189 5.73 -9.16 -6.68
CA GLU A 189 6.19 -8.29 -7.77
C GLU A 189 5.07 -7.89 -8.76
N GLU A 190 3.89 -8.54 -8.67
CA GLU A 190 2.69 -8.17 -9.42
C GLU A 190 1.64 -7.46 -8.55
N VAL A 191 1.97 -7.19 -7.27
CA VAL A 191 1.05 -6.57 -6.32
C VAL A 191 1.26 -5.07 -6.23
N ILE A 192 0.17 -4.31 -6.37
CA ILE A 192 0.05 -2.91 -5.98
C ILE A 192 -0.60 -2.90 -4.59
N ILE A 193 0.17 -2.54 -3.56
CA ILE A 193 -0.38 -2.43 -2.21
C ILE A 193 -0.81 -0.99 -1.93
N THR A 194 -1.99 -0.81 -1.35
CA THR A 194 -2.57 0.51 -1.15
C THR A 194 -3.47 0.58 0.07
N GLY A 195 -3.68 1.78 0.57
CA GLY A 195 -4.58 2.08 1.66
C GLY A 195 -4.71 3.58 1.88
N SER A 196 -5.57 3.95 2.82
CA SER A 196 -5.70 5.32 3.31
C SER A 196 -5.33 5.38 4.79
N SER A 197 -4.72 6.49 5.24
CA SER A 197 -4.44 6.70 6.66
C SER A 197 -3.62 5.55 7.28
N HIS A 198 -4.20 4.84 8.26
CA HIS A 198 -3.65 3.64 8.87
C HIS A 198 -3.27 2.57 7.84
N GLY A 199 -4.14 2.30 6.86
CA GLY A 199 -3.88 1.32 5.80
C GLY A 199 -2.73 1.72 4.88
N SER A 200 -2.58 3.01 4.53
CA SER A 200 -1.46 3.47 3.72
C SER A 200 -0.13 3.35 4.46
N THR A 201 -0.14 3.56 5.79
CA THR A 201 1.04 3.42 6.64
C THR A 201 1.46 1.95 6.74
N THR A 202 0.50 1.02 6.89
CA THR A 202 0.76 -0.43 6.87
C THR A 202 1.27 -0.88 5.50
N ALA A 203 0.66 -0.42 4.40
CA ALA A 203 1.12 -0.71 3.04
C ALA A 203 2.58 -0.28 2.82
N THR A 204 2.93 0.93 3.28
CA THR A 204 4.30 1.46 3.20
C THR A 204 5.26 0.63 4.04
N ARG A 205 4.93 0.33 5.31
CA ARG A 205 5.80 -0.46 6.19
C ARG A 205 6.03 -1.86 5.63
N PHE A 206 4.98 -2.48 5.11
CA PHE A 206 5.08 -3.78 4.45
C PHE A 206 5.98 -3.73 3.22
N ALA A 207 5.81 -2.75 2.32
CA ALA A 207 6.59 -2.62 1.10
C ALA A 207 8.08 -2.30 1.35
N ILE A 208 8.41 -1.70 2.49
CA ILE A 208 9.81 -1.56 2.93
C ILE A 208 10.42 -2.93 3.25
N HIS A 209 9.64 -3.87 3.77
CA HIS A 209 10.08 -5.23 4.11
C HIS A 209 10.00 -6.19 2.92
N GLN A 210 8.89 -6.18 2.19
CA GLN A 210 8.58 -7.05 1.07
C GLN A 210 8.58 -6.26 -0.25
N LYS A 211 9.34 -6.71 -1.25
CA LYS A 211 9.30 -6.12 -2.59
C LYS A 211 7.92 -6.31 -3.21
N VAL A 212 7.33 -5.20 -3.68
CA VAL A 212 6.05 -5.18 -4.41
C VAL A 212 6.19 -4.40 -5.72
N ASP A 213 5.18 -4.47 -6.61
CA ASP A 213 5.18 -3.67 -7.84
C ASP A 213 5.08 -2.18 -7.54
N ARG A 214 4.14 -1.79 -6.65
CA ARG A 214 3.82 -0.38 -6.38
C ARG A 214 3.18 -0.20 -5.01
N VAL A 215 3.38 0.98 -4.44
CA VAL A 215 2.69 1.44 -3.24
C VAL A 215 1.91 2.71 -3.56
N VAL A 216 0.61 2.72 -3.30
CA VAL A 216 -0.22 3.93 -3.42
C VAL A 216 -0.68 4.34 -2.02
N MET A 217 -0.26 5.53 -1.60
CA MET A 217 -0.44 6.03 -0.24
C MET A 217 -1.43 7.20 -0.24
N PHE A 218 -2.68 6.94 0.18
CA PHE A 218 -3.65 8.00 0.43
C PHE A 218 -3.54 8.47 1.88
N CYS A 219 -3.39 9.76 2.10
CA CYS A 219 -3.28 10.35 3.44
C CYS A 219 -2.28 9.60 4.33
N GLY A 220 -1.04 9.52 3.87
CA GLY A 220 0.03 8.83 4.59
C GLY A 220 1.34 8.72 3.80
N PRO A 221 2.31 7.98 4.35
CA PRO A 221 2.26 7.31 5.64
C PRO A 221 2.39 8.26 6.83
N ARG A 222 2.07 7.76 8.03
CA ARG A 222 2.21 8.49 9.28
C ARG A 222 2.43 7.49 10.41
N ASP A 223 3.45 7.60 11.19
CA ASP A 223 3.59 6.95 12.51
C ASP A 223 4.33 7.91 13.44
N GLN A 224 3.67 9.02 13.76
CA GLN A 224 4.02 9.91 14.84
C GLN A 224 5.54 10.22 14.93
N TYR A 225 6.17 10.47 13.78
CA TYR A 225 7.62 10.72 13.65
C TYR A 225 8.54 9.51 13.84
N GLU A 226 8.04 8.26 13.92
CA GLU A 226 8.91 7.08 13.91
C GLU A 226 9.83 7.07 12.69
N THR A 227 11.11 6.72 12.90
CA THR A 227 12.15 6.78 11.86
C THR A 227 12.19 5.54 10.96
N TRP A 228 11.39 4.50 11.25
CA TRP A 228 11.34 3.29 10.41
C TRP A 228 11.06 3.59 8.94
N GLN A 229 10.47 4.76 8.64
CA GLN A 229 10.12 5.19 7.29
C GLN A 229 11.37 5.52 6.44
N GLY A 230 12.52 5.75 7.08
CA GLY A 230 13.79 6.05 6.42
C GLY A 230 14.76 4.86 6.31
N ILE A 231 14.36 3.64 6.73
CA ILE A 231 15.25 2.47 6.59
C ILE A 231 15.31 1.98 5.13
N PRO A 232 16.36 1.23 4.73
CA PRO A 232 16.46 0.66 3.40
C PRO A 232 15.21 -0.15 3.02
N SER A 233 14.68 0.09 1.84
CA SER A 233 13.43 -0.52 1.35
C SER A 233 13.71 -1.65 0.37
N ALA A 234 13.01 -2.79 0.54
CA ALA A 234 13.01 -3.88 -0.43
C ALA A 234 12.33 -3.48 -1.76
N THR A 235 11.29 -2.63 -1.69
CA THR A 235 10.66 -2.02 -2.87
C THR A 235 11.41 -0.75 -3.23
N PRO A 236 11.91 -0.59 -4.47
CA PRO A 236 12.53 0.66 -4.92
C PRO A 236 11.61 1.87 -4.71
N THR A 237 12.13 2.96 -4.16
CA THR A 237 11.29 4.08 -3.69
C THR A 237 10.66 4.90 -4.82
N ASN A 238 11.11 4.77 -6.07
CA ASN A 238 10.40 5.30 -7.25
C ASN A 238 9.02 4.64 -7.48
N ARG A 239 8.69 3.58 -6.75
CA ARG A 239 7.43 2.84 -6.81
C ARG A 239 6.42 3.28 -5.76
N PHE A 240 6.76 4.25 -4.91
CA PHE A 240 5.87 4.81 -3.89
C PHE A 240 5.22 6.10 -4.39
N PHE A 241 3.90 6.16 -4.41
CA PHE A 241 3.11 7.28 -4.88
C PHE A 241 2.22 7.80 -3.75
N GLY A 242 2.39 9.04 -3.35
CA GLY A 242 1.61 9.68 -2.28
C GLY A 242 0.60 10.69 -2.82
N PHE A 243 -0.60 10.71 -2.23
CA PHE A 243 -1.63 11.72 -2.49
C PHE A 243 -2.33 12.12 -1.21
N SER A 244 -2.38 13.42 -0.91
CA SER A 244 -2.99 13.97 0.30
C SER A 244 -3.67 15.31 0.04
N HIS A 245 -4.54 15.71 0.96
CA HIS A 245 -5.16 17.04 0.97
C HIS A 245 -4.40 17.97 1.93
N VAL A 246 -4.21 19.25 1.55
CA VAL A 246 -3.45 20.23 2.35
C VAL A 246 -4.10 20.56 3.71
N LEU A 247 -5.42 20.36 3.86
CA LEU A 247 -6.13 20.56 5.13
C LEU A 247 -6.18 19.29 6.01
N ASP A 248 -5.67 18.15 5.54
CA ASP A 248 -5.58 16.94 6.34
C ASP A 248 -4.67 17.16 7.56
N SER A 249 -5.09 16.67 8.73
CA SER A 249 -4.33 16.82 9.98
C SER A 249 -2.92 16.21 9.90
N GLY A 250 -2.75 15.14 9.13
CA GLY A 250 -1.44 14.53 8.91
C GLY A 250 -0.54 15.37 8.02
N TRP A 251 -1.13 16.19 7.11
CA TRP A 251 -0.39 17.17 6.33
C TRP A 251 -0.06 18.41 7.17
N THR A 252 -1.05 19.03 7.80
CA THR A 252 -0.85 20.23 8.64
C THR A 252 0.04 19.98 9.84
N GLY A 253 0.05 18.75 10.38
CA GLY A 253 0.98 18.30 11.42
C GLY A 253 2.39 17.94 10.92
N GLY A 254 2.66 18.08 9.62
CA GLY A 254 3.97 17.78 9.04
C GLY A 254 4.32 16.29 8.90
N HIS A 255 3.39 15.38 9.19
CA HIS A 255 3.66 13.93 9.18
C HIS A 255 3.89 13.38 7.77
N TYR A 256 3.00 13.68 6.82
CA TYR A 256 3.10 13.12 5.46
C TYR A 256 4.30 13.68 4.70
N CYS A 257 4.52 15.00 4.82
CA CYS A 257 5.68 15.67 4.25
C CYS A 257 6.97 15.03 4.76
N ARG A 258 7.12 14.86 6.09
CA ARG A 258 8.27 14.19 6.71
C ARG A 258 8.45 12.76 6.21
N SER A 259 7.38 11.98 6.17
CA SER A 259 7.41 10.59 5.71
C SER A 259 7.87 10.48 4.26
N TRP A 260 7.40 11.37 3.38
CA TRP A 260 7.81 11.40 1.98
C TRP A 260 9.28 11.78 1.80
N GLU A 261 9.81 12.67 2.66
CA GLU A 261 11.26 12.98 2.68
C GLU A 261 12.09 11.79 3.21
N LEU A 262 11.66 11.12 4.28
CA LEU A 262 12.32 9.92 4.82
C LEU A 262 12.36 8.78 3.80
N LEU A 263 11.29 8.56 3.04
CA LEU A 263 11.22 7.61 1.93
C LEU A 263 12.11 8.04 0.73
N GLY A 264 12.65 9.25 0.73
CA GLY A 264 13.48 9.78 -0.35
C GLY A 264 12.69 10.09 -1.62
N LEU A 265 11.38 10.41 -1.52
CA LEU A 265 10.53 10.68 -2.69
C LEU A 265 10.88 12.00 -3.39
N ASN A 266 11.63 12.91 -2.73
CA ASN A 266 12.20 14.11 -3.32
C ASN A 266 13.12 13.80 -4.51
N LYS A 267 13.70 12.61 -4.57
CA LYS A 267 14.52 12.14 -5.71
C LYS A 267 13.72 11.95 -7.00
N TYR A 268 12.39 11.88 -6.91
CA TYR A 268 11.49 11.58 -8.02
C TYR A 268 10.51 12.74 -8.32
N GLY A 269 10.83 13.94 -7.90
CA GLY A 269 10.10 15.15 -8.22
C GLY A 269 9.68 15.98 -6.99
N PRO A 270 9.26 17.23 -7.23
CA PRO A 270 8.72 18.10 -6.19
C PRO A 270 7.35 17.61 -5.69
N ILE A 271 6.84 18.23 -4.62
CA ILE A 271 5.43 18.14 -4.26
C ILE A 271 4.63 18.95 -5.29
N VAL A 272 3.62 18.32 -5.91
CA VAL A 272 2.81 18.96 -6.97
C VAL A 272 1.36 19.03 -6.55
N ASN A 273 0.78 20.22 -6.68
CA ASN A 273 -0.65 20.44 -6.52
C ASN A 273 -1.38 20.05 -7.82
N VAL A 274 -2.24 19.01 -7.73
CA VAL A 274 -2.97 18.45 -8.88
C VAL A 274 -4.07 19.37 -9.39
N ASP A 275 -4.53 20.33 -8.58
CA ASP A 275 -5.57 21.28 -8.98
C ASP A 275 -5.00 22.39 -9.88
N GLN A 276 -3.66 22.51 -9.96
CA GLN A 276 -2.94 23.51 -10.73
C GLN A 276 -2.07 22.91 -11.84
N THR A 277 -1.96 21.59 -11.88
CA THR A 277 -1.03 20.90 -12.79
C THR A 277 -1.74 19.75 -13.49
N ALA A 278 -1.65 19.70 -14.82
CA ALA A 278 -2.20 18.60 -15.60
C ALA A 278 -1.36 17.32 -15.50
N PRO A 279 -1.99 16.13 -15.69
CA PRO A 279 -1.25 14.87 -15.81
C PRO A 279 -0.18 14.98 -16.95
N PRO A 280 0.95 14.34 -16.79
CA PRO A 280 1.38 13.40 -15.78
C PRO A 280 2.04 14.04 -14.53
N TYR A 281 1.64 15.23 -14.11
CA TYR A 281 2.08 15.90 -12.88
C TYR A 281 3.62 15.99 -12.74
N GLY A 282 4.34 16.20 -13.84
CA GLY A 282 5.79 16.17 -13.88
C GLY A 282 6.41 14.83 -13.48
N ASN A 283 5.65 13.73 -13.54
CA ASN A 283 6.05 12.38 -13.12
C ASN A 283 6.48 12.28 -11.65
N THR A 284 6.01 13.20 -10.79
CA THR A 284 6.35 13.18 -9.36
C THR A 284 5.70 12.03 -8.62
N ARG A 285 6.26 11.70 -7.44
CA ARG A 285 5.71 10.72 -6.50
C ARG A 285 4.91 11.37 -5.36
N ARG A 286 4.81 12.71 -5.36
CA ARG A 286 4.29 13.49 -4.24
C ARG A 286 3.21 14.45 -4.71
N LEU A 287 1.94 14.04 -4.54
CA LEU A 287 0.77 14.78 -5.00
C LEU A 287 -0.03 15.34 -3.82
N ILE A 288 -0.46 16.58 -3.95
CA ILE A 288 -1.38 17.21 -3.02
C ILE A 288 -2.55 17.84 -3.77
N THR A 289 -3.65 18.06 -3.06
CA THR A 289 -4.81 18.83 -3.53
C THR A 289 -5.22 19.87 -2.49
N ASN A 290 -5.76 21.00 -2.93
CA ASN A 290 -6.45 22.00 -2.13
C ASN A 290 -7.91 22.16 -2.55
N ALA A 291 -8.49 21.14 -3.17
CA ALA A 291 -9.89 21.11 -3.59
C ALA A 291 -10.85 21.52 -2.45
N ASP A 292 -11.94 22.21 -2.78
CA ASP A 292 -12.86 22.72 -1.76
C ASP A 292 -13.59 21.60 -1.00
N VAL A 293 -13.21 21.41 0.24
CA VAL A 293 -13.83 20.49 1.20
C VAL A 293 -14.61 21.23 2.30
N LYS A 294 -14.96 22.49 2.07
CA LYS A 294 -15.67 23.36 3.03
C LYS A 294 -14.89 23.58 4.33
N ASN A 295 -13.58 23.67 4.22
CA ASN A 295 -12.65 23.83 5.35
C ASN A 295 -12.79 22.72 6.44
N ASP A 296 -13.25 21.53 6.06
CA ASP A 296 -13.43 20.39 6.95
C ASP A 296 -12.24 19.44 6.84
N ALA A 297 -11.40 19.39 7.89
CA ALA A 297 -10.21 18.54 7.93
C ALA A 297 -10.54 17.03 7.88
N LYS A 298 -11.70 16.60 8.43
CA LYS A 298 -12.12 15.18 8.34
C LYS A 298 -12.52 14.83 6.91
N ARG A 299 -13.26 15.75 6.26
CA ARG A 299 -13.60 15.60 4.85
C ARG A 299 -12.34 15.64 3.97
N ALA A 300 -11.39 16.53 4.25
CA ALA A 300 -10.08 16.58 3.59
C ALA A 300 -9.40 15.22 3.61
N HIS A 301 -9.34 14.58 4.78
CA HIS A 301 -8.77 13.25 4.97
C HIS A 301 -9.41 12.19 4.05
N SER A 302 -10.71 12.21 3.89
CA SER A 302 -11.44 11.21 3.11
C SER A 302 -11.63 11.60 1.63
N SER A 303 -11.35 12.85 1.23
CA SER A 303 -11.64 13.36 -0.12
C SER A 303 -10.69 12.90 -1.20
N VAL A 304 -9.51 12.41 -0.83
CA VAL A 304 -8.47 11.99 -1.78
C VAL A 304 -8.68 10.59 -2.34
N THR A 305 -9.54 9.78 -1.72
CA THR A 305 -9.94 8.47 -2.22
C THR A 305 -11.27 8.55 -2.95
N PRO A 306 -11.55 7.70 -3.96
CA PRO A 306 -12.90 7.56 -4.51
C PRO A 306 -13.92 7.27 -3.42
N GLY A 307 -15.08 7.94 -3.45
CA GLY A 307 -16.13 7.72 -2.46
C GLY A 307 -16.98 8.96 -2.19
N GLY A 308 -17.82 8.89 -1.16
CA GLY A 308 -18.79 9.93 -0.84
C GLY A 308 -18.19 11.28 -0.44
N ALA A 309 -16.96 11.30 0.12
CA ALA A 309 -16.25 12.52 0.49
C ALA A 309 -15.49 13.16 -0.67
N ALA A 310 -15.21 12.42 -1.74
CA ALA A 310 -14.48 12.92 -2.90
C ALA A 310 -15.21 14.07 -3.57
N VAL A 311 -14.43 15.07 -3.99
CA VAL A 311 -14.98 16.28 -4.63
C VAL A 311 -15.40 15.97 -6.06
N LYS A 312 -16.59 16.49 -6.42
CA LYS A 312 -17.15 16.38 -7.78
C LYS A 312 -17.29 17.77 -8.39
N ASP A 313 -17.17 17.82 -9.69
CA ASP A 313 -17.46 19.02 -10.48
C ASP A 313 -18.99 19.25 -10.64
N ALA A 314 -19.35 20.32 -11.37
CA ALA A 314 -20.74 20.67 -11.62
C ALA A 314 -21.49 19.60 -12.44
N SER A 315 -20.80 18.75 -13.18
CA SER A 315 -21.39 17.63 -13.94
C SER A 315 -21.55 16.34 -13.11
N GLY A 316 -21.10 16.37 -11.84
CA GLY A 316 -21.13 15.22 -10.95
C GLY A 316 -19.95 14.25 -11.12
N GLN A 317 -18.96 14.60 -11.95
CA GLN A 317 -17.75 13.80 -12.16
C GLN A 317 -16.73 14.07 -11.06
N PHE A 318 -15.97 13.06 -10.67
CA PHE A 318 -14.89 13.22 -9.70
C PHE A 318 -13.73 14.01 -10.31
N ILE A 319 -13.34 15.12 -9.67
CA ILE A 319 -12.25 15.97 -10.16
C ILE A 319 -10.88 15.27 -10.13
N HIS A 320 -10.70 14.24 -9.27
CA HIS A 320 -9.45 13.51 -9.09
C HIS A 320 -9.36 12.21 -9.89
N GLU A 321 -10.26 11.96 -10.87
CA GLU A 321 -10.24 10.74 -11.70
C GLU A 321 -8.89 10.54 -12.40
N ALA A 322 -8.32 11.60 -12.95
CA ALA A 322 -7.00 11.56 -13.60
C ALA A 322 -5.87 11.29 -12.59
N VAL A 323 -6.00 11.77 -11.36
CA VAL A 323 -5.01 11.53 -10.29
C VAL A 323 -5.01 10.06 -9.91
N TRP A 324 -6.18 9.46 -9.66
CA TRP A 324 -6.28 8.04 -9.32
C TRP A 324 -5.73 7.15 -10.43
N ARG A 325 -6.08 7.43 -11.69
CA ARG A 325 -5.51 6.72 -12.83
C ARG A 325 -3.98 6.83 -12.85
N TYR A 326 -3.43 8.02 -12.66
CA TYR A 326 -1.99 8.25 -12.57
C TYR A 326 -1.36 7.40 -11.46
N LEU A 327 -1.89 7.45 -10.23
CA LEU A 327 -1.35 6.73 -9.08
C LEU A 327 -1.25 5.22 -9.34
N PHE A 328 -2.23 4.63 -10.00
CA PHE A 328 -2.29 3.19 -10.23
C PHE A 328 -1.62 2.72 -11.53
N THR A 329 -1.46 3.59 -12.52
CA THR A 329 -1.08 3.15 -13.88
C THR A 329 0.14 3.84 -14.49
N GLN A 330 0.63 4.95 -13.89
CA GLN A 330 1.83 5.64 -14.42
C GLN A 330 3.03 4.69 -14.42
N PRO A 331 3.81 4.59 -15.51
CA PRO A 331 5.05 3.80 -15.51
C PRO A 331 5.98 4.20 -14.36
N VAL A 332 6.47 3.22 -13.61
CA VAL A 332 7.29 3.49 -12.41
C VAL A 332 8.69 4.00 -12.76
N GLU A 333 9.15 3.74 -13.97
CA GLU A 333 10.42 4.24 -14.51
C GLU A 333 10.34 5.71 -14.95
N ALA A 334 9.12 6.19 -15.28
CA ALA A 334 8.91 7.60 -15.60
C ALA A 334 8.90 8.40 -14.29
N THR A 335 10.01 9.05 -13.95
CA THR A 335 10.19 9.84 -12.72
C THR A 335 10.36 11.33 -13.03
N GLY A 336 9.95 12.17 -12.08
CA GLY A 336 10.20 13.61 -12.13
C GLY A 336 11.68 13.94 -11.81
N LYS A 337 12.06 15.17 -12.05
CA LYS A 337 13.40 15.66 -11.74
C LYS A 337 13.59 15.77 -10.23
N ALA A 338 14.69 15.19 -9.72
CA ALA A 338 15.05 15.27 -8.32
C ALA A 338 15.13 16.73 -7.82
N VAL A 339 14.67 16.93 -6.58
CA VAL A 339 14.79 18.21 -5.88
C VAL A 339 15.47 17.99 -4.53
N PRO A 340 16.09 19.02 -3.92
CA PRO A 340 16.62 18.93 -2.56
C PRO A 340 15.54 18.49 -1.57
N ALA A 341 15.94 17.77 -0.52
CA ALA A 341 15.04 17.48 0.59
C ALA A 341 14.61 18.78 1.29
N ASP A 342 13.36 18.84 1.75
CA ASP A 342 12.84 19.99 2.47
C ASP A 342 13.18 19.88 3.97
N PRO A 343 14.08 20.73 4.50
CA PRO A 343 14.43 20.70 5.92
C PRO A 343 13.25 21.00 6.85
N ALA A 344 12.24 21.73 6.36
CA ALA A 344 11.05 22.05 7.16
C ALA A 344 10.20 20.80 7.39
N CYS A 345 10.10 19.92 6.40
CA CYS A 345 9.43 18.63 6.51
C CYS A 345 10.16 17.66 7.47
N LEU A 346 11.50 17.75 7.55
CA LEU A 346 12.29 16.84 8.40
C LEU A 346 12.36 17.26 9.88
N LYS A 347 11.82 18.42 10.26
CA LYS A 347 11.80 18.84 11.66
C LYS A 347 11.02 17.86 12.53
N ASP A 348 11.66 17.42 13.61
CA ASP A 348 10.98 16.63 14.66
C ASP A 348 10.24 17.58 15.61
N LEU A 349 8.93 17.67 15.48
CA LEU A 349 8.09 18.58 16.27
C LEU A 349 7.85 18.09 17.70
N ARG A 350 8.21 16.86 18.04
CA ARG A 350 8.12 16.31 19.42
C ARG A 350 8.94 17.14 20.41
N GLN A 351 10.07 17.67 19.97
CA GLN A 351 10.96 18.48 20.80
C GLN A 351 10.35 19.82 21.26
N LYS A 352 9.29 20.31 20.57
CA LYS A 352 8.61 21.54 20.99
C LYS A 352 7.60 21.30 22.12
N ALA A 353 6.94 20.16 22.14
CA ALA A 353 5.96 19.80 23.17
C ALA A 353 6.62 19.62 24.56
N GLY A 354 7.82 19.04 24.63
CA GLY A 354 8.58 18.85 25.87
C GLY A 354 9.10 20.13 26.51
N LYS A 355 9.31 21.20 25.74
CA LYS A 355 9.80 22.50 26.27
C LYS A 355 8.68 23.39 26.83
N SER A 356 7.41 23.13 26.49
CA SER A 356 6.28 23.90 27.01
C SER A 356 5.80 23.40 28.37
N SER A 357 6.00 22.12 28.70
CA SER A 357 5.58 21.55 30.00
C SER A 357 6.55 21.81 31.16
N SER A 358 7.77 22.27 30.89
CA SER A 358 8.77 22.57 31.93
C SER A 358 8.75 24.02 32.45
N LYS A 359 7.79 24.87 32.03
CA LYS A 359 7.68 26.27 32.46
C LYS A 359 6.51 26.60 33.40
N THR A 360 5.83 25.61 33.96
CA THR A 360 4.69 25.84 34.87
C THR A 360 4.93 25.31 36.27
N GLU A 361 6.19 25.12 36.68
CA GLU A 361 6.55 24.93 38.09
C GLU A 361 7.65 25.94 38.44
N GLN A 362 7.23 27.17 38.76
CA GLN A 362 7.89 28.10 39.72
C GLN A 362 6.86 28.99 40.36
#